data_c3554ad40a56c14aba78c6c240eea704
#
_entry.id   c3554ad40a56c14aba78c6c240eea704
#
_cell.length_a   1.000
_cell.length_b   1.000
_cell.length_c   1.000
_cell.angle_alpha   90.00
_cell.angle_beta   90.00
_cell.angle_gamma   90.00
#
_symmetry.space_group_name_H-M   'P 1'
#
loop_
_entity.id
_entity.type
_entity.pdbx_description
1 polymer ?
#
loop_
_entity_poly.entity_id
_entity_poly.type
_entity_poly.pdbx_seq_one_letter_code
_entity_poly.pdbx_strand_id
1 'polypeptide(L)'
;MGIPPAQIAPFVMARIGLSACRRLMLTAARFDGEEALRLGLADFLVENESEFEGFINNLKKDIFKAAPKANAKTKKLLFDSINLSVQDFQTHGAQVFTDCMLDEEGLEGIASFIEKRKPRWSS
;
A
#
# COMPACT_ATOMS: atom_id res chain seq x y z
N MET A 1 8.56 -6.27 -30.59
CA MET A 1 8.81 -4.86 -30.97
C MET A 1 10.30 -4.47 -30.91
N GLY A 2 11.19 -5.29 -30.39
CA GLY A 2 12.63 -4.99 -30.32
C GLY A 2 13.02 -3.86 -29.34
N ILE A 3 12.11 -3.45 -28.46
CA ILE A 3 12.32 -2.39 -27.48
C ILE A 3 12.18 -2.97 -26.07
N PRO A 4 13.21 -2.88 -25.20
CA PRO A 4 13.11 -3.38 -23.85
C PRO A 4 12.22 -2.47 -22.98
N PRO A 5 11.50 -3.03 -21.97
CA PRO A 5 10.65 -2.25 -21.06
C PRO A 5 11.47 -1.54 -19.98
N ALA A 6 12.49 -0.75 -20.39
CA ALA A 6 13.52 -0.22 -19.51
C ALA A 6 12.96 0.65 -18.37
N GLN A 7 11.92 1.45 -18.68
CA GLN A 7 11.35 2.38 -17.69
C GLN A 7 10.45 1.71 -16.66
N ILE A 8 9.72 0.66 -17.05
CA ILE A 8 8.75 0.00 -16.16
C ILE A 8 9.33 -1.21 -15.43
N ALA A 9 10.41 -1.81 -15.95
CA ALA A 9 10.98 -3.04 -15.42
C ALA A 9 11.30 -2.96 -13.90
N PRO A 10 11.90 -1.89 -13.35
CA PRO A 10 12.17 -1.79 -11.92
C PRO A 10 10.90 -1.83 -11.06
N PHE A 11 9.83 -1.17 -11.50
CA PHE A 11 8.57 -1.11 -10.76
C PHE A 11 7.85 -2.47 -10.76
N VAL A 12 7.82 -3.14 -11.91
CA VAL A 12 7.25 -4.49 -12.02
C VAL A 12 8.07 -5.48 -11.19
N MET A 13 9.40 -5.41 -11.27
CA MET A 13 10.30 -6.27 -10.51
C MET A 13 10.13 -6.08 -8.99
N ALA A 14 10.00 -4.85 -8.52
CA ALA A 14 9.74 -4.56 -7.12
C ALA A 14 8.42 -5.16 -6.62
N ARG A 15 7.43 -5.30 -7.53
CA ARG A 15 6.12 -5.82 -7.18
C ARG A 15 6.03 -7.35 -7.19
N ILE A 16 6.54 -7.99 -8.23
CA ILE A 16 6.38 -9.44 -8.45
C ILE A 16 7.68 -10.25 -8.31
N GLY A 17 8.76 -9.58 -7.98
CA GLY A 17 10.08 -10.19 -7.82
C GLY A 17 10.77 -10.55 -9.14
N LEU A 18 12.07 -10.80 -9.05
CA LEU A 18 12.93 -11.03 -10.21
C LEU A 18 12.52 -12.26 -11.02
N SER A 19 12.13 -13.36 -10.37
CA SER A 19 11.82 -14.62 -11.05
C SER A 19 10.61 -14.51 -11.97
N ALA A 20 9.48 -13.98 -11.43
CA ALA A 20 8.27 -13.77 -12.23
C ALA A 20 8.49 -12.70 -13.31
N CYS A 21 9.19 -11.61 -12.98
CA CYS A 21 9.52 -10.55 -13.92
C CYS A 21 10.35 -11.07 -15.11
N ARG A 22 11.39 -11.88 -14.86
CA ARG A 22 12.20 -12.53 -15.92
C ARG A 22 11.34 -13.39 -16.82
N ARG A 23 10.50 -14.26 -16.25
CA ARG A 23 9.60 -15.12 -17.03
C ARG A 23 8.72 -14.28 -17.96
N LEU A 24 8.02 -13.28 -17.42
CA LEU A 24 7.08 -12.47 -18.20
C LEU A 24 7.78 -11.63 -19.29
N MET A 25 8.84 -10.93 -18.93
CA MET A 25 9.48 -9.98 -19.84
C MET A 25 10.32 -10.65 -20.92
N LEU A 26 11.05 -11.75 -20.61
CA LEU A 26 11.87 -12.44 -21.60
C LEU A 26 11.06 -13.28 -22.56
N THR A 27 9.88 -13.74 -22.16
CA THR A 27 8.98 -14.52 -23.03
C THR A 27 7.94 -13.66 -23.74
N ALA A 28 7.89 -12.35 -23.43
CA ALA A 28 6.80 -11.46 -23.87
C ALA A 28 5.41 -12.06 -23.56
N ALA A 29 5.27 -12.72 -22.42
CA ALA A 29 4.07 -13.42 -22.02
C ALA A 29 2.87 -12.48 -21.97
N ARG A 30 1.74 -12.95 -22.47
CA ARG A 30 0.44 -12.32 -22.26
C ARG A 30 -0.28 -13.04 -21.13
N PHE A 31 -0.96 -12.30 -20.29
CA PHE A 31 -1.70 -12.83 -19.15
C PHE A 31 -2.94 -11.98 -18.89
N ASP A 32 -3.91 -12.57 -18.24
CA ASP A 32 -5.18 -11.95 -17.83
C ASP A 32 -5.16 -11.41 -16.40
N GLY A 33 -6.32 -10.98 -15.92
CA GLY A 33 -6.48 -10.44 -14.57
C GLY A 33 -6.25 -11.49 -13.48
N GLU A 34 -6.63 -12.74 -13.71
CA GLU A 34 -6.45 -13.83 -12.75
C GLU A 34 -4.96 -14.13 -12.53
N GLU A 35 -4.20 -14.22 -13.60
CA GLU A 35 -2.75 -14.41 -13.52
C GLU A 35 -2.06 -13.17 -12.93
N ALA A 36 -2.53 -11.95 -13.22
CA ALA A 36 -2.04 -10.72 -12.61
C ALA A 36 -2.25 -10.73 -11.08
N LEU A 37 -3.42 -11.16 -10.62
CA LEU A 37 -3.72 -11.33 -9.20
C LEU A 37 -2.82 -12.41 -8.56
N ARG A 38 -2.71 -13.58 -9.20
CA ARG A 38 -1.87 -14.69 -8.73
C ARG A 38 -0.39 -14.31 -8.59
N LEU A 39 0.10 -13.45 -9.46
CA LEU A 39 1.48 -12.96 -9.44
C LEU A 39 1.70 -11.82 -8.43
N GLY A 40 0.65 -11.24 -7.87
CA GLY A 40 0.72 -10.04 -7.04
C GLY A 40 0.95 -8.75 -7.84
N LEU A 41 0.74 -8.78 -9.15
CA LEU A 41 0.77 -7.56 -9.98
C LEU A 41 -0.48 -6.73 -9.77
N ALA A 42 -1.63 -7.37 -9.59
CA ALA A 42 -2.87 -6.78 -9.10
C ALA A 42 -3.11 -7.23 -7.64
N ASP A 43 -3.72 -6.38 -6.83
CA ASP A 43 -4.10 -6.72 -5.45
C ASP A 43 -5.53 -7.29 -5.40
N PHE A 44 -6.35 -6.91 -6.37
CA PHE A 44 -7.77 -7.27 -6.43
C PHE A 44 -8.20 -7.52 -7.86
N LEU A 45 -9.19 -8.37 -8.03
CA LEU A 45 -9.87 -8.65 -9.28
C LEU A 45 -11.37 -8.54 -9.05
N VAL A 46 -12.09 -7.92 -9.95
CA VAL A 46 -13.55 -7.89 -9.99
C VAL A 46 -14.01 -8.54 -11.29
N GLU A 47 -15.15 -9.24 -11.26
CA GLU A 47 -15.61 -10.01 -12.40
C GLU A 47 -16.21 -9.14 -13.50
N ASN A 48 -16.78 -8.00 -13.12
CA ASN A 48 -17.45 -7.11 -14.05
C ASN A 48 -17.47 -5.65 -13.58
N GLU A 49 -17.80 -4.74 -14.48
CA GLU A 49 -17.81 -3.30 -14.23
C GLU A 49 -18.82 -2.88 -13.16
N SER A 50 -19.95 -3.59 -13.02
CA SER A 50 -20.97 -3.26 -12.01
C SER A 50 -20.49 -3.53 -10.58
N GLU A 51 -19.58 -4.48 -10.39
CA GLU A 51 -18.98 -4.78 -9.09
C GLU A 51 -17.88 -3.79 -8.74
N PHE A 52 -17.24 -3.17 -9.76
CA PHE A 52 -16.12 -2.27 -9.57
C PHE A 52 -16.48 -1.06 -8.70
N GLU A 53 -17.62 -0.43 -8.92
CA GLU A 53 -18.05 0.73 -8.12
C GLU A 53 -18.30 0.32 -6.66
N GLY A 54 -18.94 -0.81 -6.43
CA GLY A 54 -19.16 -1.35 -5.09
C GLY A 54 -17.86 -1.64 -4.38
N PHE A 55 -16.91 -2.26 -5.08
CA PHE A 55 -15.58 -2.54 -4.57
C PHE A 55 -14.83 -1.24 -4.18
N ILE A 56 -14.78 -0.26 -5.09
CA ILE A 56 -14.12 1.02 -4.83
C ILE A 56 -14.74 1.76 -3.64
N ASN A 57 -16.06 1.74 -3.51
CA ASN A 57 -16.74 2.36 -2.38
C ASN A 57 -16.41 1.67 -1.05
N ASN A 58 -16.26 0.35 -1.03
CA ASN A 58 -15.83 -0.37 0.16
C ASN A 58 -14.36 -0.09 0.50
N LEU A 59 -13.48 -0.08 -0.50
CA LEU A 59 -12.07 0.28 -0.31
C LEU A 59 -11.90 1.70 0.25
N LYS A 60 -12.67 2.67 -0.26
CA LYS A 60 -12.71 4.03 0.29
C LYS A 60 -13.13 4.04 1.76
N LYS A 61 -14.19 3.30 2.11
CA LYS A 61 -14.63 3.18 3.51
C LYS A 61 -13.54 2.61 4.42
N ASP A 62 -12.78 1.62 3.94
CA ASP A 62 -11.67 1.04 4.71
C ASP A 62 -10.53 2.04 4.88
N ILE A 63 -10.17 2.79 3.84
CA ILE A 63 -9.17 3.85 3.93
C ILE A 63 -9.58 4.93 4.94
N PHE A 64 -10.85 5.34 4.95
CA PHE A 64 -11.35 6.37 5.86
C PHE A 64 -11.50 5.90 7.33
N LYS A 65 -11.33 4.63 7.63
CA LYS A 65 -11.18 4.14 9.02
C LYS A 65 -9.85 4.53 9.63
N ALA A 66 -8.82 4.73 8.82
CA ALA A 66 -7.48 5.12 9.26
C ALA A 66 -7.37 6.65 9.37
N ALA A 67 -6.65 7.13 10.38
CA ALA A 67 -6.33 8.54 10.53
C ALA A 67 -5.49 9.03 9.33
N PRO A 68 -5.88 10.11 8.63
CA PRO A 68 -5.28 10.49 7.36
C PRO A 68 -3.79 10.82 7.45
N LYS A 69 -3.35 11.53 8.49
CA LYS A 69 -1.92 11.83 8.69
C LYS A 69 -1.12 10.57 9.06
N ALA A 70 -1.68 9.72 9.94
CA ALA A 70 -1.04 8.44 10.29
C ALA A 70 -0.91 7.54 9.06
N ASN A 71 -1.93 7.48 8.20
CA ASN A 71 -1.91 6.71 6.96
C ASN A 71 -0.84 7.24 5.97
N ALA A 72 -0.71 8.56 5.84
CA ALA A 72 0.34 9.17 5.03
C ALA A 72 1.75 8.85 5.55
N LYS A 73 1.97 8.93 6.87
CA LYS A 73 3.24 8.57 7.53
C LYS A 73 3.54 7.08 7.39
N THR A 74 2.53 6.21 7.52
CA THR A 74 2.65 4.76 7.29
C THR A 74 3.12 4.46 5.86
N LYS A 75 2.49 5.08 4.87
CA LYS A 75 2.91 4.93 3.47
C LYS A 75 4.38 5.34 3.27
N LYS A 76 4.80 6.45 3.87
CA LYS A 76 6.20 6.89 3.80
C LYS A 76 7.14 5.88 4.46
N LEU A 77 6.82 5.38 5.65
CA LEU A 77 7.62 4.37 6.35
C LEU A 77 7.82 3.10 5.53
N LEU A 78 6.79 2.63 4.81
CA LEU A 78 6.90 1.47 3.93
C LEU A 78 7.95 1.69 2.83
N PHE A 79 8.02 2.87 2.23
CA PHE A 79 9.06 3.20 1.24
C PHE A 79 10.43 3.41 1.88
N ASP A 80 10.49 4.04 3.04
CA ASP A 80 11.75 4.25 3.77
C ASP A 80 12.37 2.90 4.18
N SER A 81 11.56 1.89 4.54
CA SER A 81 12.04 0.55 4.92
C SER A 81 12.80 -0.19 3.82
N ILE A 82 12.58 0.16 2.56
CA ILE A 82 13.28 -0.47 1.42
C ILE A 82 14.68 0.14 1.25
N ASN A 83 14.87 1.40 1.67
CA ASN A 83 16.07 2.19 1.38
C ASN A 83 16.99 2.37 2.60
N LEU A 84 16.51 2.13 3.80
CA LEU A 84 17.25 2.28 5.04
C LEU A 84 17.83 0.95 5.54
N SER A 85 18.94 1.01 6.27
CA SER A 85 19.37 -0.14 7.06
C SER A 85 18.33 -0.46 8.15
N VAL A 86 18.31 -1.68 8.65
CA VAL A 86 17.37 -2.08 9.73
C VAL A 86 17.54 -1.18 10.95
N GLN A 87 18.77 -0.83 11.29
CA GLN A 87 19.06 0.00 12.47
C GLN A 87 18.60 1.46 12.26
N ASP A 88 18.85 2.04 11.08
CA ASP A 88 18.40 3.39 10.75
C ASP A 88 16.87 3.44 10.68
N PHE A 89 16.25 2.40 10.11
CA PHE A 89 14.79 2.30 10.05
C PHE A 89 14.16 2.21 11.44
N GLN A 90 14.75 1.43 12.37
CA GLN A 90 14.25 1.35 13.75
C GLN A 90 14.27 2.71 14.45
N THR A 91 15.38 3.45 14.30
CA THR A 91 15.52 4.79 14.88
C THR A 91 14.52 5.77 14.26
N HIS A 92 14.42 5.77 12.92
CA HIS A 92 13.48 6.61 12.19
C HIS A 92 12.03 6.26 12.53
N GLY A 93 11.69 4.97 12.57
CA GLY A 93 10.34 4.49 12.91
C GLY A 93 9.92 4.86 14.33
N ALA A 94 10.83 4.77 15.30
CA ALA A 94 10.58 5.20 16.67
C ALA A 94 10.26 6.70 16.76
N GLN A 95 10.99 7.54 16.01
CA GLN A 95 10.73 8.97 15.96
C GLN A 95 9.35 9.25 15.33
N VAL A 96 9.05 8.66 14.18
CA VAL A 96 7.76 8.83 13.51
C VAL A 96 6.61 8.36 14.41
N PHE A 97 6.77 7.25 15.13
CA PHE A 97 5.78 6.76 16.09
C PHE A 97 5.54 7.77 17.21
N THR A 98 6.61 8.30 17.80
CA THR A 98 6.52 9.30 18.87
C THR A 98 5.81 10.56 18.39
N ASP A 99 6.18 11.07 17.22
CA ASP A 99 5.54 12.23 16.62
C ASP A 99 4.04 12.00 16.35
N CYS A 100 3.67 10.78 15.93
CA CYS A 100 2.26 10.42 15.75
C CYS A 100 1.50 10.36 17.08
N MET A 101 2.11 9.82 18.13
CA MET A 101 1.47 9.72 19.45
C MET A 101 1.19 11.09 20.08
N LEU A 102 2.03 12.08 19.79
CA LEU A 102 1.93 13.44 20.31
C LEU A 102 1.12 14.40 19.41
N ASP A 103 0.80 13.98 18.18
CA ASP A 103 -0.01 14.77 17.23
C ASP A 103 -1.49 14.72 17.63
N GLU A 104 -2.25 15.68 17.18
CA GLU A 104 -3.70 15.80 17.39
C GLU A 104 -4.47 14.54 17.00
N GLU A 105 -4.10 13.92 15.86
CA GLU A 105 -4.73 12.66 15.43
C GLU A 105 -4.41 11.49 16.36
N GLY A 106 -3.19 11.38 16.85
CA GLY A 106 -2.80 10.35 17.81
C GLY A 106 -3.55 10.49 19.12
N LEU A 107 -3.62 11.71 19.66
CA LEU A 107 -4.37 12.01 20.88
C LEU A 107 -5.87 11.73 20.72
N GLU A 108 -6.46 12.14 19.61
CA GLU A 108 -7.87 11.84 19.29
C GLU A 108 -8.11 10.33 19.16
N GLY A 109 -7.20 9.60 18.50
CA GLY A 109 -7.28 8.14 18.36
C GLY A 109 -7.30 7.43 19.72
N ILE A 110 -6.40 7.83 20.62
CA ILE A 110 -6.34 7.29 21.99
C ILE A 110 -7.60 7.64 22.77
N ALA A 111 -8.04 8.91 22.73
CA ALA A 111 -9.23 9.36 23.42
C ALA A 111 -10.47 8.61 22.92
N SER A 112 -10.66 8.50 21.62
CA SER A 112 -11.79 7.79 21.02
C SER A 112 -11.85 6.31 21.41
N PHE A 113 -10.67 5.65 21.50
CA PHE A 113 -10.57 4.27 21.95
C PHE A 113 -10.97 4.10 23.42
N ILE A 114 -10.46 4.96 24.31
CA ILE A 114 -10.79 4.92 25.75
C ILE A 114 -12.29 5.22 25.97
N GLU A 115 -12.82 6.19 25.23
CA GLU A 115 -14.22 6.63 25.32
C GLU A 115 -15.19 5.71 24.55
N LYS A 116 -14.69 4.68 23.86
CA LYS A 116 -15.47 3.75 23.03
C LYS A 116 -16.37 4.43 21.99
N ARG A 117 -15.91 5.51 21.41
CA ARG A 117 -16.57 6.26 20.33
C ARG A 117 -15.80 6.19 19.03
N LYS A 118 -16.41 6.60 17.93
CA LYS A 118 -15.71 6.78 16.66
C LYS A 118 -14.79 7.99 16.73
N PRO A 119 -13.58 7.93 16.15
CA PRO A 119 -12.72 9.08 15.99
C PRO A 119 -13.30 10.07 14.97
N ARG A 120 -12.90 11.35 15.06
CA ARG A 120 -13.45 12.45 14.24
C ARG A 120 -13.29 12.24 12.73
N TRP A 121 -12.25 11.52 12.30
CA TRP A 121 -12.03 11.25 10.87
C TRP A 121 -12.89 10.11 10.32
N SER A 122 -13.58 9.38 11.14
CA SER A 122 -14.39 8.20 10.80
C SER A 122 -15.90 8.49 10.73
N SER A 123 -16.28 9.79 10.70
CA SER A 123 -17.67 10.26 10.64
C SER A 123 -18.23 10.19 9.22
#